data_eed4ecccacde9f4470028e1233e36ef2
#
_entry.id   eed4ecccacde9f4470028e1233e36ef2
#
_cell.length_a   1.000
_cell.length_b   1.000
_cell.length_c   1.000
_cell.angle_alpha   90.00
_cell.angle_beta   90.00
_cell.angle_gamma   90.00
#
_symmetry.space_group_name_H-M   'P 1'
#
loop_
_entity.id
_entity.type
_entity.pdbx_description
1 polymer ?
#
loop_
_entity_poly.entity_id
_entity_poly.type
_entity_poly.pdbx_seq_one_letter_code
_entity_poly.pdbx_strand_id
1 'polypeptide(L)'
;MQPYDEAANADAQVAAAFARAAKSHKRVLIDLGGNWCVDCLVLTNFVRLPEMRRFMDAHYEMVLVDVGRFNRNLQIPARFGITKRLEGVPALLIATPEGKLVNGDNIFATADAHSMTPQSLAAYLAKYAD
;
A
#
# COMPACT_ATOMS: atom_id res chain seq x y z
N MET A 1 13.66 -9.66 8.29
CA MET A 1 12.71 -8.54 8.35
C MET A 1 11.29 -9.00 8.04
N GLN A 2 10.35 -8.62 8.87
CA GLN A 2 8.94 -9.00 8.67
C GLN A 2 8.06 -7.76 8.80
N PRO A 3 8.01 -6.90 7.77
CA PRO A 3 7.26 -5.65 7.84
C PRO A 3 5.74 -5.85 7.88
N TYR A 4 5.24 -6.99 7.38
CA TYR A 4 3.80 -7.28 7.42
C TYR A 4 3.48 -8.03 8.71
N ASP A 5 2.63 -7.44 9.55
CA ASP A 5 2.23 -8.05 10.83
C ASP A 5 1.16 -9.09 10.57
N GLU A 6 1.56 -10.37 10.60
CA GLU A 6 0.67 -11.48 10.30
C GLU A 6 -0.39 -11.74 11.39
N ALA A 7 -0.19 -11.16 12.57
CA ALA A 7 -1.14 -11.31 13.69
C ALA A 7 -2.10 -10.12 13.81
N ALA A 8 -1.92 -9.07 13.01
CA ALA A 8 -2.71 -7.86 13.14
C ALA A 8 -4.14 -8.03 12.65
N ASN A 9 -5.04 -7.25 13.24
CA ASN A 9 -6.41 -7.09 12.74
C ASN A 9 -6.36 -6.07 11.60
N ALA A 10 -6.41 -6.55 10.36
CA ALA A 10 -6.28 -5.68 9.19
C ALA A 10 -7.42 -4.66 9.09
N ASP A 11 -8.65 -5.06 9.42
CA ASP A 11 -9.78 -4.12 9.39
C ASP A 11 -9.56 -2.96 10.35
N ALA A 12 -9.06 -3.24 11.54
CA ALA A 12 -8.77 -2.19 12.54
C ALA A 12 -7.62 -1.29 12.08
N GLN A 13 -6.57 -1.86 11.48
CA GLN A 13 -5.44 -1.07 10.99
C GLN A 13 -5.85 -0.15 9.84
N VAL A 14 -6.64 -0.66 8.90
CA VAL A 14 -7.13 0.15 7.78
C VAL A 14 -8.06 1.25 8.29
N ALA A 15 -8.97 0.93 9.21
CA ALA A 15 -9.84 1.94 9.82
C ALA A 15 -9.03 3.03 10.52
N ALA A 16 -7.96 2.66 11.21
CA ALA A 16 -7.09 3.63 11.89
C ALA A 16 -6.38 4.54 10.89
N ALA A 17 -5.93 3.99 9.75
CA ALA A 17 -5.29 4.78 8.70
C ALA A 17 -6.27 5.82 8.11
N PHE A 18 -7.51 5.42 7.85
CA PHE A 18 -8.52 6.36 7.36
C PHE A 18 -8.87 7.41 8.42
N ALA A 19 -8.90 7.04 9.69
CA ALA A 19 -9.14 8.01 10.77
C ALA A 19 -8.01 9.05 10.83
N ARG A 20 -6.76 8.63 10.66
CA ARG A 20 -5.62 9.56 10.61
C ARG A 20 -5.72 10.46 9.38
N ALA A 21 -6.08 9.89 8.24
CA ALA A 21 -6.20 10.64 6.98
C ALA A 21 -7.31 11.69 7.04
N ALA A 22 -8.40 11.39 7.74
CA ALA A 22 -9.48 12.37 7.92
C ALA A 22 -8.99 13.63 8.63
N LYS A 23 -8.02 13.49 9.54
CA LYS A 23 -7.43 14.62 10.27
C LYS A 23 -6.31 15.29 9.49
N SER A 24 -5.45 14.51 8.86
CA SER A 24 -4.26 15.02 8.17
C SER A 24 -4.56 15.48 6.74
N HIS A 25 -5.69 15.10 6.18
CA HIS A 25 -6.10 15.35 4.78
C HIS A 25 -5.14 14.71 3.76
N LYS A 26 -4.41 13.68 4.19
CA LYS A 26 -3.53 12.91 3.31
C LYS A 26 -4.28 11.74 2.70
N ARG A 27 -3.72 11.15 1.67
CA ARG A 27 -4.29 9.93 1.09
C ARG A 27 -3.86 8.71 1.89
N VAL A 28 -4.70 7.68 1.83
CA VAL A 28 -4.39 6.39 2.46
C VAL A 28 -3.73 5.51 1.41
N LEU A 29 -2.60 4.90 1.78
CA LEU A 29 -1.93 3.92 0.93
C LEU A 29 -1.98 2.57 1.64
N ILE A 30 -2.70 1.63 1.05
CA ILE A 30 -2.79 0.27 1.57
C ILE A 30 -1.85 -0.61 0.75
N ASP A 31 -0.82 -1.12 1.38
CA ASP A 31 0.17 -2.01 0.77
C ASP A 31 -0.23 -3.45 1.08
N LEU A 32 -0.74 -4.13 0.06
CA LEU A 32 -1.12 -5.54 0.16
C LEU A 32 0.07 -6.40 -0.21
N GLY A 33 0.53 -7.22 0.72
CA GLY A 33 1.70 -8.05 0.46
C GLY A 33 1.91 -9.13 1.51
N GLY A 34 3.14 -9.60 1.61
CA GLY A 34 3.50 -10.62 2.59
C GLY A 34 5.00 -10.70 2.80
N ASN A 35 5.39 -11.24 3.96
CA ASN A 35 6.80 -11.32 4.34
C ASN A 35 7.61 -12.32 3.50
N TRP A 36 6.95 -13.22 2.79
CA TRP A 36 7.59 -14.19 1.88
C TRP A 36 7.95 -13.56 0.53
N CYS A 37 7.41 -12.41 0.22
CA CYS A 37 7.47 -11.80 -1.11
C CYS A 37 8.68 -10.88 -1.23
N VAL A 38 9.62 -11.22 -2.11
CA VAL A 38 10.84 -10.42 -2.31
C VAL A 38 10.50 -9.00 -2.75
N ASP A 39 9.59 -8.84 -3.70
CA ASP A 39 9.21 -7.51 -4.20
C ASP A 39 8.52 -6.68 -3.12
N CYS A 40 7.78 -7.30 -2.22
CA CYS A 40 7.20 -6.62 -1.08
C CYS A 40 8.27 -6.06 -0.15
N LEU A 41 9.32 -6.84 0.10
CA LEU A 41 10.43 -6.41 0.95
C LEU A 41 11.25 -5.32 0.26
N VAL A 42 11.46 -5.42 -1.05
CA VAL A 42 12.13 -4.38 -1.82
C VAL A 42 11.37 -3.05 -1.72
N LEU A 43 10.05 -3.09 -1.89
CA LEU A 43 9.23 -1.88 -1.77
C LEU A 43 9.37 -1.26 -0.37
N THR A 44 9.31 -2.08 0.67
CA THR A 44 9.47 -1.61 2.04
C THR A 44 10.82 -0.94 2.24
N ASN A 45 11.88 -1.51 1.67
CA ASN A 45 13.20 -0.91 1.76
C ASN A 45 13.28 0.44 1.05
N PHE A 46 12.66 0.57 -0.13
CA PHE A 46 12.60 1.87 -0.82
C PHE A 46 11.90 2.92 0.04
N VAL A 47 10.77 2.57 0.66
CA VAL A 47 10.00 3.50 1.47
C VAL A 47 10.78 3.97 2.71
N ARG A 48 11.73 3.17 3.19
CA ARG A 48 12.57 3.51 4.33
C ARG A 48 13.71 4.47 4.01
N LEU A 49 14.03 4.66 2.73
CA LEU A 49 15.07 5.63 2.36
C LEU A 49 14.66 7.03 2.86
N PRO A 50 15.59 7.83 3.43
CA PRO A 50 15.21 9.07 4.09
C PRO A 50 14.38 10.02 3.25
N GLU A 51 14.71 10.21 1.98
CA GLU A 51 13.95 11.10 1.10
C GLU A 51 12.56 10.56 0.82
N MET A 52 12.45 9.25 0.57
CA MET A 52 11.17 8.60 0.33
C MET A 52 10.30 8.66 1.58
N ARG A 53 10.90 8.43 2.75
CA ARG A 53 10.20 8.49 4.02
C ARG A 53 9.60 9.88 4.24
N ARG A 54 10.37 10.93 3.96
CA ARG A 54 9.85 12.30 4.08
C ARG A 54 8.69 12.56 3.14
N PHE A 55 8.79 12.08 1.89
CA PHE A 55 7.70 12.21 0.94
C PHE A 55 6.45 11.47 1.41
N MET A 56 6.61 10.23 1.85
CA MET A 56 5.48 9.42 2.34
C MET A 56 4.83 10.08 3.55
N ASP A 57 5.62 10.56 4.50
CA ASP A 57 5.07 11.21 5.70
C ASP A 57 4.31 12.48 5.35
N ALA A 58 4.71 13.18 4.29
CA ALA A 58 4.05 14.43 3.86
C ALA A 58 2.73 14.18 3.13
N HIS A 59 2.57 13.04 2.44
CA HIS A 59 1.47 12.86 1.50
C HIS A 59 0.55 11.68 1.79
N TYR A 60 0.98 10.72 2.60
CA TYR A 60 0.27 9.47 2.79
C TYR A 60 0.14 9.06 4.25
N GLU A 61 -0.96 8.38 4.56
CA GLU A 61 -1.08 7.53 5.74
C GLU A 61 -0.99 6.09 5.22
N MET A 62 0.10 5.42 5.56
CA MET A 62 0.41 4.10 5.02
C MET A 62 0.02 3.00 5.99
N VAL A 63 -0.54 1.91 5.46
CA VAL A 63 -0.82 0.70 6.23
C VAL A 63 -0.41 -0.52 5.39
N LEU A 64 0.30 -1.45 6.04
CA LEU A 64 0.69 -2.71 5.41
C LEU A 64 -0.29 -3.80 5.84
N VAL A 65 -0.85 -4.50 4.85
CA VAL A 65 -1.83 -5.56 5.09
C VAL A 65 -1.28 -6.88 4.55
N ASP A 66 -1.18 -7.88 5.43
CA ASP A 66 -0.76 -9.21 5.06
C ASP A 66 -1.90 -9.92 4.33
N VAL A 67 -1.69 -10.28 3.07
CA VAL A 67 -2.65 -11.08 2.31
C VAL A 67 -2.23 -12.56 2.22
N GLY A 68 -1.22 -12.94 3.00
CA GLY A 68 -0.70 -14.30 3.00
C GLY A 68 -0.22 -14.69 1.61
N ARG A 69 -0.63 -15.85 1.13
CA ARG A 69 -0.38 -16.27 -0.24
C ARG A 69 -1.67 -16.15 -1.05
N PHE A 70 -2.26 -14.93 -1.03
CA PHE A 70 -3.52 -14.58 -1.70
C PHE A 70 -4.73 -15.26 -1.06
N ASN A 71 -4.66 -15.49 0.25
CA ASN A 71 -5.70 -16.22 0.97
C ASN A 71 -6.10 -15.57 2.31
N ARG A 72 -5.63 -14.34 2.58
CA ARG A 72 -5.93 -13.62 3.82
C ARG A 72 -6.31 -12.18 3.54
N ASN A 73 -7.20 -11.64 4.37
CA ASN A 73 -7.59 -10.23 4.36
C ASN A 73 -8.09 -9.72 3.00
N LEU A 74 -8.67 -10.62 2.20
CA LEU A 74 -9.16 -10.28 0.85
C LEU A 74 -10.39 -9.39 0.89
N GLN A 75 -11.04 -9.24 2.06
CA GLN A 75 -12.13 -8.28 2.25
C GLN A 75 -11.64 -6.83 2.10
N ILE A 76 -10.33 -6.58 2.31
CA ILE A 76 -9.79 -5.23 2.17
C ILE A 76 -9.83 -4.77 0.71
N PRO A 77 -9.21 -5.46 -0.26
CA PRO A 77 -9.35 -5.05 -1.66
C PRO A 77 -10.80 -5.13 -2.16
N ALA A 78 -11.62 -6.06 -1.63
CA ALA A 78 -13.02 -6.18 -2.03
C ALA A 78 -13.82 -4.90 -1.76
N ARG A 79 -13.48 -4.14 -0.71
CA ARG A 79 -14.14 -2.87 -0.41
C ARG A 79 -14.00 -1.85 -1.53
N PHE A 80 -12.96 -1.98 -2.35
CA PHE A 80 -12.67 -1.08 -3.45
C PHE A 80 -13.04 -1.67 -4.80
N GLY A 81 -13.84 -2.74 -4.81
CA GLY A 81 -14.31 -3.38 -6.03
C GLY A 81 -13.36 -4.41 -6.62
N ILE A 82 -12.27 -4.72 -5.92
CA ILE A 82 -11.28 -5.68 -6.40
C ILE A 82 -11.62 -7.03 -5.81
N THR A 83 -12.41 -7.82 -6.57
CA THR A 83 -12.94 -9.10 -6.12
C THR A 83 -12.28 -10.31 -6.78
N LYS A 84 -11.51 -10.09 -7.83
CA LYS A 84 -10.74 -11.14 -8.47
C LYS A 84 -9.44 -11.36 -7.71
N ARG A 85 -8.81 -12.51 -7.92
CA ARG A 85 -7.49 -12.79 -7.35
C ARG A 85 -6.52 -11.68 -7.76
N LEU A 86 -5.71 -11.24 -6.80
CA LEU A 86 -4.65 -10.26 -7.06
C LEU A 86 -3.68 -10.81 -8.10
N GLU A 87 -3.30 -9.99 -9.06
CA GLU A 87 -2.39 -10.40 -10.13
C GLU A 87 -0.95 -10.50 -9.66
N GLY A 88 -0.63 -9.86 -8.54
CA GLY A 88 0.69 -9.89 -7.95
C GLY A 88 0.73 -9.05 -6.69
N VAL A 89 1.82 -9.14 -5.97
CA VAL A 89 2.08 -8.31 -4.79
C VAL A 89 3.52 -7.81 -4.83
N PRO A 90 3.83 -6.64 -4.26
CA PRO A 90 2.90 -5.77 -3.53
C PRO A 90 1.91 -5.09 -4.47
N ALA A 91 0.66 -5.06 -4.05
CA ALA A 91 -0.40 -4.32 -4.72
C ALA A 91 -0.74 -3.11 -3.86
N LEU A 92 -0.78 -1.93 -4.46
CA LEU A 92 -1.02 -0.69 -3.72
C LEU A 92 -2.41 -0.15 -4.02
N LEU A 93 -3.19 0.07 -2.96
CA LEU A 93 -4.48 0.75 -3.07
C LEU A 93 -4.30 2.14 -2.49
N ILE A 94 -4.52 3.16 -3.33
CA ILE A 94 -4.41 4.55 -2.90
C ILE A 94 -5.81 5.15 -2.94
N ALA A 95 -6.26 5.67 -1.80
CA ALA A 95 -7.61 6.19 -1.65
C ALA A 95 -7.61 7.57 -1.01
N THR A 96 -8.66 8.35 -1.33
CA THR A 96 -8.91 9.61 -0.62
C THR A 96 -9.28 9.31 0.83
N PRO A 97 -9.20 10.32 1.74
CA PRO A 97 -9.66 10.12 3.12
C PRO A 97 -11.10 9.62 3.22
N GLU A 98 -11.94 9.91 2.22
CA GLU A 98 -13.33 9.49 2.18
C GLU A 98 -13.51 8.05 1.68
N GLY A 99 -12.42 7.39 1.25
CA GLY A 99 -12.47 6.00 0.83
C GLY A 99 -12.60 5.76 -0.67
N LYS A 100 -12.40 6.80 -1.50
CA LYS A 100 -12.46 6.65 -2.95
C LYS A 100 -11.10 6.21 -3.50
N LEU A 101 -11.07 5.07 -4.19
CA LEU A 101 -9.85 4.57 -4.84
C LEU A 101 -9.46 5.51 -6.00
N VAL A 102 -8.20 5.95 -6.03
CA VAL A 102 -7.71 6.88 -7.06
C VAL A 102 -6.75 6.24 -8.05
N ASN A 103 -6.19 5.07 -7.74
CA ASN A 103 -5.25 4.37 -8.62
C ASN A 103 -5.78 3.03 -9.14
N GLY A 104 -7.09 2.91 -9.30
CA GLY A 104 -7.71 1.67 -9.76
C GLY A 104 -7.19 1.19 -11.12
N ASP A 105 -6.63 2.09 -11.92
CA ASP A 105 -6.03 1.80 -13.22
C ASP A 105 -4.63 1.17 -13.11
N ASN A 106 -4.00 1.19 -11.93
CA ASN A 106 -2.58 0.83 -11.85
C ASN A 106 -2.17 0.31 -10.46
N ILE A 107 -2.94 -0.60 -9.88
CA ILE A 107 -2.68 -1.10 -8.53
C ILE A 107 -1.53 -2.11 -8.48
N PHE A 108 -1.14 -2.70 -9.61
CA PHE A 108 -0.07 -3.70 -9.68
C PHE A 108 1.25 -3.15 -10.21
N ALA A 109 1.39 -1.82 -10.32
CA ALA A 109 2.59 -1.20 -10.87
C ALA A 109 3.85 -1.57 -10.08
N THR A 110 3.74 -1.84 -8.78
CA THR A 110 4.89 -2.15 -7.93
C THR A 110 5.11 -3.65 -7.73
N ALA A 111 4.32 -4.50 -8.38
CA ALA A 111 4.44 -5.95 -8.18
C ALA A 111 5.80 -6.50 -8.66
N ASP A 112 6.53 -5.77 -9.49
CA ASP A 112 7.90 -6.09 -9.89
C ASP A 112 8.90 -5.08 -9.30
N ALA A 113 8.74 -4.75 -8.03
CA ALA A 113 9.55 -3.71 -7.37
C ALA A 113 11.06 -3.93 -7.53
N HIS A 114 11.52 -5.19 -7.68
CA HIS A 114 12.93 -5.47 -7.92
C HIS A 114 13.46 -4.85 -9.21
N SER A 115 12.58 -4.52 -10.16
CA SER A 115 12.94 -3.87 -11.43
C SER A 115 12.78 -2.36 -11.39
N MET A 116 12.29 -1.82 -10.28
CA MET A 116 12.07 -0.38 -10.12
C MET A 116 13.31 0.30 -9.53
N THR A 117 13.36 1.62 -9.70
CA THR A 117 14.33 2.47 -9.03
C THR A 117 13.60 3.31 -7.98
N PRO A 118 14.31 3.91 -7.00
CA PRO A 118 13.67 4.85 -6.09
C PRO A 118 12.97 5.99 -6.84
N GLN A 119 13.54 6.44 -7.96
CA GLN A 119 12.97 7.53 -8.76
C GLN A 119 11.67 7.12 -9.45
N SER A 120 11.60 5.89 -9.98
CA SER A 120 10.36 5.43 -10.63
C SER A 120 9.25 5.20 -9.62
N LEU A 121 9.60 4.72 -8.42
CA LEU A 121 8.63 4.59 -7.35
C LEU A 121 8.13 5.96 -6.90
N ALA A 122 9.06 6.93 -6.73
CA ALA A 122 8.69 8.28 -6.34
C ALA A 122 7.72 8.91 -7.36
N ALA A 123 7.98 8.71 -8.66
CA ALA A 123 7.11 9.23 -9.71
C ALA A 123 5.70 8.62 -9.63
N TYR A 124 5.61 7.32 -9.39
CA TYR A 124 4.33 6.65 -9.21
C TYR A 124 3.57 7.22 -8.02
N LEU A 125 4.24 7.34 -6.89
CA LEU A 125 3.61 7.84 -5.65
C LEU A 125 3.22 9.31 -5.78
N ALA A 126 4.02 10.12 -6.48
CA ALA A 126 3.70 11.53 -6.70
C ALA A 126 2.46 11.70 -7.58
N LYS A 127 2.28 10.82 -8.56
CA LYS A 127 1.13 10.87 -9.46
C LYS A 127 -0.19 10.77 -8.72
N TYR A 128 -0.23 9.98 -7.64
CA TYR A 128 -1.47 9.70 -6.90
C TYR A 128 -1.53 10.42 -5.55
N ALA A 129 -0.63 11.35 -5.30
CA ALA A 129 -0.52 11.98 -3.98
C ALA A 129 -1.54 13.10 -3.72
N ASP A 130 -2.41 13.41 -4.61
CA ASP A 130 -3.48 14.43 -4.60
C ASP A 130 -3.34 15.53 -5.68
#